data_77afcd13b5c0484ffb8a94339385fac6
#
_entry.id   77afcd13b5c0484ffb8a94339385fac6
#
_cell.length_a   1.000
_cell.length_b   1.000
_cell.length_c   1.000
_cell.angle_alpha   90.00
_cell.angle_beta   90.00
_cell.angle_gamma   90.00
#
_symmetry.space_group_name_H-M   'P 1'
#
loop_
_entity.id
_entity.type
_entity.pdbx_description
1 polymer ?
#
loop_
_entity_poly.entity_id
_entity_poly.type
_entity_poly.pdbx_seq_one_letter_code
_entity_poly.pdbx_strand_id
1 'polypeptide(L)'
;NIRDDIEKTIPGFENYNERVRNHGGFYLPHCNREGRFDTAEAKAVFSISDYKNPELKENELIMMTIRSHDQFNTTIYGLDDRYRGIYNERRVVMLNKNDIKKLSLKDGDIVDLFNFDGGKERVAKKFIVVEYPIPESCAATYFPETNVLVPITSVAEKSNTPASKQVIIEIRNNNFQR
;
A
#
# COMPACT_ATOMS: atom_id res chain seq x y z
N ASN A 1 -15.61 -26.97 -13.20
CA ASN A 1 -16.05 -26.20 -12.01
C ASN A 1 -14.83 -25.60 -11.33
N ILE A 2 -14.95 -24.36 -10.81
CA ILE A 2 -13.81 -23.66 -10.18
C ILE A 2 -13.13 -24.50 -9.11
N ARG A 3 -13.87 -25.24 -8.28
CA ARG A 3 -13.29 -26.12 -7.26
C ARG A 3 -12.50 -27.28 -7.84
N ASP A 4 -12.95 -27.85 -8.96
CA ASP A 4 -12.21 -28.92 -9.65
C ASP A 4 -10.88 -28.41 -10.23
N ASP A 5 -10.85 -27.13 -10.65
CA ASP A 5 -9.64 -26.51 -11.16
C ASP A 5 -8.67 -26.17 -9.99
N ILE A 6 -9.19 -25.71 -8.85
CA ILE A 6 -8.41 -25.51 -7.63
C ILE A 6 -7.78 -26.84 -7.15
N GLU A 7 -8.60 -27.91 -7.09
CA GLU A 7 -8.14 -29.25 -6.71
C GLU A 7 -6.95 -29.75 -7.55
N LYS A 8 -7.01 -29.46 -8.87
CA LYS A 8 -5.97 -29.90 -9.81
C LYS A 8 -4.68 -29.07 -9.73
N THR A 9 -4.78 -27.84 -9.26
CA THR A 9 -3.69 -26.85 -9.37
C THR A 9 -3.04 -26.48 -8.04
N ILE A 10 -3.75 -26.65 -6.91
CA ILE A 10 -3.28 -26.20 -5.61
C ILE A 10 -3.16 -27.38 -4.65
N PRO A 11 -1.95 -27.78 -4.23
CA PRO A 11 -1.76 -28.84 -3.25
C PRO A 11 -2.51 -28.57 -1.94
N GLY A 12 -3.08 -29.62 -1.36
CA GLY A 12 -3.87 -29.54 -0.12
C GLY A 12 -5.39 -29.43 -0.36
N PHE A 13 -5.83 -29.23 -1.62
CA PHE A 13 -7.23 -29.18 -1.98
C PHE A 13 -7.77 -30.48 -2.58
N GLU A 14 -7.10 -31.59 -2.39
CA GLU A 14 -7.56 -32.90 -2.86
C GLU A 14 -8.96 -33.20 -2.31
N ASN A 15 -9.87 -33.69 -3.16
CA ASN A 15 -11.28 -33.97 -2.86
C ASN A 15 -12.04 -32.74 -2.35
N TYR A 16 -11.75 -31.56 -2.93
CA TYR A 16 -12.28 -30.28 -2.46
C TYR A 16 -13.80 -30.27 -2.36
N ASN A 17 -14.51 -30.75 -3.40
CA ASN A 17 -15.98 -30.75 -3.43
C ASN A 17 -16.63 -31.62 -2.36
N GLU A 18 -15.96 -32.66 -1.89
CA GLU A 18 -16.44 -33.50 -0.80
C GLU A 18 -16.09 -32.91 0.57
N ARG A 19 -14.82 -32.53 0.73
CA ARG A 19 -14.33 -32.01 2.00
C ARG A 19 -15.02 -30.72 2.45
N VAL A 20 -15.40 -29.85 1.53
CA VAL A 20 -16.10 -28.60 1.85
C VAL A 20 -17.53 -28.83 2.36
N ARG A 21 -18.11 -30.01 2.11
CA ARG A 21 -19.47 -30.37 2.60
C ARG A 21 -19.49 -30.85 4.04
N ASN A 22 -18.33 -31.20 4.59
CA ASN A 22 -18.25 -31.55 6.00
C ASN A 22 -18.65 -30.37 6.86
N HIS A 23 -19.38 -30.62 7.94
CA HIS A 23 -19.72 -29.57 8.90
C HIS A 23 -18.43 -28.93 9.45
N GLY A 24 -18.33 -27.59 9.33
CA GLY A 24 -17.09 -26.85 9.69
C GLY A 24 -16.00 -26.83 8.62
N GLY A 25 -16.23 -27.48 7.46
CA GLY A 25 -15.27 -27.53 6.34
C GLY A 25 -14.05 -28.38 6.63
N PHE A 26 -12.86 -27.90 6.26
CA PHE A 26 -11.58 -28.58 6.50
C PHE A 26 -10.44 -27.57 6.63
N TYR A 27 -9.36 -28.00 7.23
CA TYR A 27 -8.13 -27.22 7.34
C TYR A 27 -7.12 -27.64 6.27
N LEU A 28 -6.48 -26.64 5.66
CA LEU A 28 -5.26 -26.89 4.88
C LEU A 28 -4.09 -27.18 5.82
N PRO A 29 -3.11 -28.00 5.38
CA PRO A 29 -1.87 -28.16 6.12
C PRO A 29 -1.23 -26.80 6.39
N HIS A 30 -0.78 -26.57 7.60
CA HIS A 30 -0.16 -25.31 8.00
C HIS A 30 0.87 -25.54 9.10
N CYS A 31 2.14 -25.56 8.71
CA CYS A 31 3.23 -25.90 9.60
C CYS A 31 3.25 -25.11 10.91
N ASN A 32 2.96 -23.80 10.87
CA ASN A 32 2.93 -22.98 12.09
C ASN A 32 1.81 -23.38 13.06
N ARG A 33 0.64 -23.80 12.54
CA ARG A 33 -0.45 -24.34 13.37
C ARG A 33 -0.06 -25.66 14.02
N GLU A 34 0.71 -26.46 13.32
CA GLU A 34 1.17 -27.77 13.76
C GLU A 34 2.44 -27.68 14.61
N GLY A 35 2.97 -26.48 14.86
CA GLY A 35 4.15 -26.24 15.69
C GLY A 35 5.45 -26.80 15.09
N ARG A 36 5.53 -26.92 13.75
CA ARG A 36 6.70 -27.42 13.04
C ARG A 36 7.17 -26.43 11.98
N PHE A 37 8.41 -26.57 11.58
CA PHE A 37 9.03 -25.79 10.52
C PHE A 37 9.42 -26.69 9.36
N ASP A 38 8.89 -26.43 8.17
CA ASP A 38 9.18 -27.20 6.95
C ASP A 38 10.43 -26.64 6.25
N THR A 39 11.52 -26.57 6.99
CA THR A 39 12.87 -26.20 6.53
C THR A 39 13.79 -27.42 6.60
N ALA A 40 14.95 -27.37 5.92
CA ALA A 40 15.92 -28.46 5.97
C ALA A 40 16.39 -28.77 7.39
N GLU A 41 16.48 -27.76 8.27
CA GLU A 41 16.90 -27.88 9.66
C GLU A 41 15.76 -28.20 10.62
N ALA A 42 14.51 -28.30 10.13
CA ALA A 42 13.30 -28.43 10.96
C ALA A 42 13.18 -27.35 12.05
N LYS A 43 13.79 -26.17 11.83
CA LYS A 43 13.81 -25.01 12.72
C LYS A 43 13.50 -23.74 11.99
N ALA A 44 13.08 -22.70 12.70
CA ALA A 44 12.98 -21.37 12.14
C ALA A 44 14.35 -20.88 11.65
N VAL A 45 14.39 -20.38 10.42
CA VAL A 45 15.60 -19.83 9.81
C VAL A 45 15.39 -18.33 9.59
N PHE A 46 16.26 -17.51 10.17
CA PHE A 46 16.23 -16.05 9.96
C PHE A 46 16.89 -15.70 8.63
N SER A 47 16.17 -14.98 7.79
CA SER A 47 16.75 -14.41 6.57
C SER A 47 17.38 -13.06 6.87
N ILE A 48 18.58 -12.83 6.37
CA ILE A 48 19.25 -11.54 6.41
C ILE A 48 19.00 -10.87 5.06
N SER A 49 18.49 -9.66 5.09
CA SER A 49 18.25 -8.87 3.88
C SER A 49 18.90 -7.50 4.03
N ASP A 50 19.64 -7.09 3.00
CA ASP A 50 20.22 -5.75 2.96
C ASP A 50 19.11 -4.73 2.78
N TYR A 51 19.12 -3.70 3.62
CA TYR A 51 18.23 -2.57 3.47
C TYR A 51 18.83 -1.55 2.49
N LYS A 52 18.09 -1.26 1.44
CA LYS A 52 18.46 -0.23 0.46
C LYS A 52 17.54 0.97 0.61
N ASN A 53 18.12 2.11 1.01
CA ASN A 53 17.38 3.37 0.94
C ASN A 53 17.18 3.77 -0.53
N PRO A 54 15.97 4.22 -0.90
CA PRO A 54 15.78 4.83 -2.21
C PRO A 54 16.56 6.15 -2.29
N GLU A 55 17.21 6.40 -3.40
CA GLU A 55 17.82 7.70 -3.70
C GLU A 55 16.72 8.65 -4.18
N LEU A 56 16.55 9.75 -3.47
CA LEU A 56 15.55 10.78 -3.80
C LEU A 56 16.25 12.00 -4.43
N LYS A 57 15.65 12.53 -5.48
CA LYS A 57 15.99 13.86 -6.00
C LYS A 57 15.42 14.96 -5.10
N GLU A 58 15.81 16.17 -5.34
CA GLU A 58 15.51 17.32 -4.45
C GLU A 58 14.03 17.52 -4.11
N ASN A 59 13.12 17.25 -5.05
CA ASN A 59 11.67 17.46 -4.90
C ASN A 59 10.88 16.14 -4.84
N GLU A 60 11.57 15.01 -4.67
CA GLU A 60 10.94 13.71 -4.55
C GLU A 60 10.66 13.35 -3.08
N LEU A 61 9.55 12.68 -2.88
CA LEU A 61 9.12 12.16 -1.58
C LEU A 61 8.79 10.66 -1.72
N ILE A 62 8.99 9.91 -0.63
CA ILE A 62 8.52 8.53 -0.54
C ILE A 62 7.08 8.55 -0.04
N MET A 63 6.15 8.16 -0.89
CA MET A 63 4.74 8.03 -0.53
C MET A 63 4.40 6.62 -0.07
N MET A 64 3.69 6.52 1.04
CA MET A 64 3.07 5.30 1.52
C MET A 64 1.55 5.41 1.46
N THR A 65 0.90 4.43 0.84
CA THR A 65 -0.56 4.32 0.96
C THR A 65 -0.94 3.79 2.33
N ILE A 66 -1.90 4.41 2.99
CA ILE A 66 -2.43 3.99 4.30
C ILE A 66 -3.93 3.76 4.23
N ARG A 67 -4.49 3.12 5.23
CA ARG A 67 -5.93 3.05 5.45
C ARG A 67 -6.35 4.14 6.44
N SER A 68 -7.56 4.68 6.28
CA SER A 68 -8.20 5.43 7.35
C SER A 68 -8.48 4.50 8.54
N HIS A 69 -8.68 5.06 9.74
CA HIS A 69 -8.85 4.25 10.94
C HIS A 69 -10.01 3.26 10.82
N ASP A 70 -11.15 3.72 10.33
CA ASP A 70 -12.37 2.91 10.22
C ASP A 70 -12.48 2.18 8.85
N GLN A 71 -11.41 2.12 8.08
CA GLN A 71 -11.38 1.41 6.79
C GLN A 71 -11.21 -0.08 7.00
N PHE A 72 -12.22 -0.84 6.61
CA PHE A 72 -12.17 -2.29 6.61
C PHE A 72 -11.72 -2.83 5.23
N ASN A 73 -10.58 -3.52 5.21
CA ASN A 73 -9.91 -3.97 3.99
C ASN A 73 -9.66 -2.81 3.01
N THR A 74 -10.12 -2.93 1.76
CA THR A 74 -9.87 -1.97 0.68
C THR A 74 -11.14 -1.32 0.14
N THR A 75 -12.31 -1.74 0.62
CA THR A 75 -13.58 -1.42 -0.04
C THR A 75 -14.63 -0.81 0.89
N ILE A 76 -14.54 -1.03 2.20
CA ILE A 76 -15.50 -0.50 3.17
C ILE A 76 -14.81 0.59 3.98
N TYR A 77 -15.19 1.84 3.73
CA TYR A 77 -14.66 3.00 4.43
C TYR A 77 -15.64 4.18 4.38
N GLY A 78 -15.57 5.02 5.40
CA GLY A 78 -16.20 6.33 5.42
C GLY A 78 -15.27 7.42 4.90
N LEU A 79 -15.76 8.65 4.88
CA LEU A 79 -14.97 9.83 4.49
C LEU A 79 -14.20 10.42 5.66
N ASP A 80 -14.46 9.97 6.88
CA ASP A 80 -13.86 10.50 8.09
C ASP A 80 -12.72 9.60 8.60
N ASP A 81 -11.63 10.22 9.00
CA ASP A 81 -10.59 9.63 9.83
C ASP A 81 -10.41 10.50 11.08
N ARG A 82 -11.28 10.28 12.08
CA ARG A 82 -11.33 11.04 13.32
C ARG A 82 -10.02 11.00 14.12
N TYR A 83 -9.23 9.93 13.98
CA TYR A 83 -7.95 9.79 14.69
C TYR A 83 -6.84 10.65 14.09
N ARG A 84 -6.97 11.01 12.80
CA ARG A 84 -6.06 11.91 12.11
C ARG A 84 -6.64 13.31 11.89
N GLY A 85 -7.84 13.58 12.40
CA GLY A 85 -8.51 14.87 12.22
C GLY A 85 -8.95 15.17 10.79
N ILE A 86 -9.16 14.13 9.96
CA ILE A 86 -9.63 14.27 8.60
C ILE A 86 -11.14 14.01 8.57
N TYR A 87 -11.90 14.94 8.00
CA TYR A 87 -13.35 14.85 7.94
C TYR A 87 -13.86 15.13 6.53
N ASN A 88 -14.82 14.31 6.10
CA ASN A 88 -15.52 14.40 4.82
C ASN A 88 -14.60 14.47 3.59
N GLU A 89 -13.39 13.90 3.69
CA GLU A 89 -12.40 13.91 2.61
C GLU A 89 -11.45 12.71 2.71
N ARG A 90 -11.03 12.22 1.54
CA ARG A 90 -10.02 11.16 1.44
C ARG A 90 -8.89 11.50 0.49
N ARG A 91 -9.08 12.50 -0.39
CA ARG A 91 -8.00 12.99 -1.25
C ARG A 91 -7.11 13.95 -0.49
N VAL A 92 -6.37 13.41 0.47
CA VAL A 92 -5.41 14.15 1.28
C VAL A 92 -4.01 13.59 1.11
N VAL A 93 -3.03 14.46 1.17
CA VAL A 93 -1.61 14.11 1.27
C VAL A 93 -1.06 14.68 2.58
N MET A 94 -0.67 13.79 3.47
CA MET A 94 -0.07 14.13 4.75
C MET A 94 1.41 14.34 4.56
N LEU A 95 1.93 15.48 5.00
CA LEU A 95 3.31 15.91 4.83
C LEU A 95 3.90 16.43 6.13
N ASN A 96 5.22 16.29 6.27
CA ASN A 96 5.96 16.96 7.33
C ASN A 96 5.95 18.47 7.10
N LYS A 97 5.88 19.26 8.19
CA LYS A 97 5.90 20.73 8.14
C LYS A 97 7.13 21.31 7.42
N ASN A 98 8.28 20.63 7.50
CA ASN A 98 9.50 21.09 6.82
C ASN A 98 9.43 20.85 5.31
N ASP A 99 8.83 19.72 4.87
CA ASP A 99 8.59 19.44 3.46
C ASP A 99 7.55 20.40 2.86
N ILE A 100 6.48 20.71 3.61
CA ILE A 100 5.50 21.74 3.22
C ILE A 100 6.19 23.07 2.95
N LYS A 101 7.08 23.52 3.85
CA LYS A 101 7.86 24.77 3.67
C LYS A 101 8.83 24.67 2.48
N LYS A 102 9.57 23.57 2.36
CA LYS A 102 10.54 23.32 1.28
C LYS A 102 9.86 23.37 -0.09
N LEU A 103 8.67 22.81 -0.20
CA LEU A 103 7.86 22.80 -1.42
C LEU A 103 7.06 24.09 -1.64
N SER A 104 7.21 25.11 -0.77
CA SER A 104 6.47 26.37 -0.82
C SER A 104 4.94 26.19 -0.80
N LEU A 105 4.49 25.19 -0.05
CA LEU A 105 3.08 24.85 0.16
C LEU A 105 2.59 25.36 1.53
N LYS A 106 1.27 25.28 1.71
CA LYS A 106 0.58 25.52 2.97
C LYS A 106 -0.38 24.38 3.27
N ASP A 107 -0.70 24.18 4.52
CA ASP A 107 -1.80 23.33 4.94
C ASP A 107 -3.11 23.77 4.27
N GLY A 108 -3.85 22.82 3.70
CA GLY A 108 -5.06 23.07 2.93
C GLY A 108 -4.86 23.40 1.44
N ASP A 109 -3.64 23.54 0.95
CA ASP A 109 -3.40 23.74 -0.50
C ASP A 109 -3.86 22.52 -1.31
N ILE A 110 -4.33 22.78 -2.53
CA ILE A 110 -4.72 21.71 -3.47
C ILE A 110 -3.58 21.46 -4.44
N VAL A 111 -3.12 20.22 -4.46
CA VAL A 111 -1.96 19.76 -5.24
C VAL A 111 -2.28 18.55 -6.10
N ASP A 112 -1.47 18.33 -7.12
CA ASP A 112 -1.43 17.08 -7.88
C ASP A 112 -0.17 16.28 -7.52
N LEU A 113 -0.32 14.96 -7.43
CA LEU A 113 0.75 14.03 -7.11
C LEU A 113 1.17 13.31 -8.39
N PHE A 114 2.47 13.25 -8.67
CA PHE A 114 3.03 12.67 -9.87
C PHE A 114 3.96 11.51 -9.52
N ASN A 115 3.91 10.45 -10.33
CA ASN A 115 4.88 9.38 -10.32
C ASN A 115 5.42 9.17 -11.74
N PHE A 116 6.74 9.00 -11.88
CA PHE A 116 7.43 8.85 -13.17
C PHE A 116 8.12 7.48 -13.33
N ASP A 117 7.80 6.53 -12.48
CA ASP A 117 8.42 5.21 -12.52
C ASP A 117 8.19 4.50 -13.87
N GLY A 118 9.27 3.84 -14.36
CA GLY A 118 9.27 3.18 -15.65
C GLY A 118 9.13 4.13 -16.86
N GLY A 119 9.47 5.42 -16.71
CA GLY A 119 9.40 6.42 -17.78
C GLY A 119 7.99 6.84 -18.18
N LYS A 120 6.98 6.45 -17.41
CA LYS A 120 5.56 6.78 -17.64
C LYS A 120 5.05 7.71 -16.56
N GLU A 121 4.53 8.88 -16.97
CA GLU A 121 3.85 9.78 -16.04
C GLU A 121 2.51 9.22 -15.58
N ARG A 122 2.28 9.26 -14.26
CA ARG A 122 1.01 8.95 -13.60
C ARG A 122 0.66 10.10 -12.70
N VAL A 123 -0.62 10.47 -12.68
CA VAL A 123 -1.08 11.65 -11.93
C VAL A 123 -2.29 11.30 -11.08
N ALA A 124 -2.23 11.65 -9.79
CA ALA A 124 -3.38 11.68 -8.89
C ALA A 124 -3.71 13.15 -8.58
N LYS A 125 -4.91 13.61 -9.00
CA LYS A 125 -5.26 15.02 -9.00
C LYS A 125 -6.06 15.46 -7.78
N LYS A 126 -5.89 16.76 -7.40
CA LYS A 126 -6.70 17.47 -6.40
C LYS A 126 -6.62 16.84 -5.01
N PHE A 127 -5.42 16.70 -4.48
CA PHE A 127 -5.17 16.28 -3.10
C PHE A 127 -5.00 17.51 -2.21
N ILE A 128 -5.59 17.48 -1.04
CA ILE A 128 -5.44 18.52 -0.02
C ILE A 128 -4.19 18.22 0.81
N VAL A 129 -3.31 19.19 0.93
CA VAL A 129 -2.13 19.12 1.81
C VAL A 129 -2.59 19.17 3.26
N VAL A 130 -2.11 18.22 4.06
CA VAL A 130 -2.37 18.16 5.50
C VAL A 130 -1.02 18.09 6.23
N GLU A 131 -0.75 19.06 7.11
CA GLU A 131 0.41 18.99 8.00
C GLU A 131 0.22 17.84 8.99
N TYR A 132 1.17 16.89 9.00
CA TYR A 132 1.09 15.72 9.86
C TYR A 132 2.48 15.34 10.39
N PRO A 133 2.62 14.84 11.64
CA PRO A 133 3.91 14.50 12.25
C PRO A 133 4.47 13.18 11.70
N ILE A 134 4.92 13.19 10.45
CA ILE A 134 5.64 12.11 9.77
C ILE A 134 7.09 12.53 9.51
N PRO A 135 8.00 11.60 9.24
CA PRO A 135 9.38 11.91 8.86
C PRO A 135 9.47 12.81 7.63
N GLU A 136 10.53 13.62 7.56
CA GLU A 136 10.86 14.42 6.37
C GLU A 136 11.10 13.51 5.15
N SER A 137 10.86 14.04 3.97
CA SER A 137 10.92 13.34 2.69
C SER A 137 9.94 12.16 2.57
N CYS A 138 8.93 12.10 3.44
CA CYS A 138 7.87 11.12 3.43
C CYS A 138 6.51 11.76 3.19
N ALA A 139 5.62 11.03 2.51
CA ALA A 139 4.23 11.39 2.33
C ALA A 139 3.32 10.20 2.66
N ALA A 140 2.13 10.48 3.19
CA ALA A 140 1.11 9.45 3.38
C ALA A 140 -0.20 9.87 2.72
N THR A 141 -0.86 8.92 2.06
CA THR A 141 -2.12 9.12 1.37
C THR A 141 -3.05 7.95 1.62
N TYR A 142 -4.35 8.13 1.48
CA TYR A 142 -5.27 7.00 1.63
C TYR A 142 -5.27 6.08 0.40
N PHE A 143 -5.42 4.80 0.67
CA PHE A 143 -5.76 3.77 -0.31
C PHE A 143 -7.29 3.64 -0.37
N PRO A 144 -7.94 3.59 -1.56
CA PRO A 144 -7.37 3.40 -2.90
C PRO A 144 -7.13 4.69 -3.70
N GLU A 145 -7.30 5.87 -3.14
CA GLU A 145 -7.33 7.15 -3.86
C GLU A 145 -6.05 7.41 -4.68
N THR A 146 -4.90 6.94 -4.21
CA THR A 146 -3.62 7.07 -4.91
C THR A 146 -3.15 5.81 -5.64
N ASN A 147 -4.02 4.82 -5.81
CA ASN A 147 -3.66 3.58 -6.50
C ASN A 147 -3.19 3.81 -7.95
N VAL A 148 -3.66 4.87 -8.59
CA VAL A 148 -3.24 5.29 -9.94
C VAL A 148 -1.72 5.57 -10.02
N LEU A 149 -1.06 5.94 -8.92
CA LEU A 149 0.37 6.24 -8.88
C LEU A 149 1.24 4.99 -8.78
N VAL A 150 0.65 3.83 -8.47
CA VAL A 150 1.37 2.56 -8.35
C VAL A 150 1.42 1.87 -9.71
N PRO A 151 2.59 1.72 -10.35
CA PRO A 151 2.70 0.99 -11.60
C PRO A 151 2.26 -0.47 -11.45
N ILE A 152 1.55 -1.00 -12.42
CA ILE A 152 1.13 -2.42 -12.42
C ILE A 152 2.34 -3.37 -12.41
N THR A 153 3.48 -2.90 -12.89
CA THR A 153 4.75 -3.65 -12.93
C THR A 153 5.58 -3.47 -11.66
N SER A 154 5.21 -2.52 -10.78
CA SER A 154 5.92 -2.27 -9.52
C SER A 154 5.42 -3.24 -8.46
N VAL A 155 6.12 -4.35 -8.31
CA VAL A 155 5.78 -5.41 -7.37
C VAL A 155 6.99 -5.78 -6.52
N ALA A 156 6.72 -6.26 -5.31
CA ALA A 156 7.76 -6.77 -4.43
C ALA A 156 8.33 -8.08 -5.00
N GLU A 157 9.66 -8.19 -4.95
CA GLU A 157 10.36 -9.39 -5.38
C GLU A 157 9.83 -10.64 -4.66
N LYS A 158 9.68 -11.74 -5.38
CA LYS A 158 9.18 -13.05 -4.92
C LYS A 158 7.68 -13.10 -4.59
N SER A 159 7.12 -12.10 -3.89
CA SER A 159 5.70 -12.13 -3.50
C SER A 159 4.76 -11.60 -4.58
N ASN A 160 5.27 -10.85 -5.57
CA ASN A 160 4.48 -10.12 -6.57
C ASN A 160 3.39 -9.21 -5.98
N THR A 161 3.55 -8.82 -4.71
CA THR A 161 2.64 -7.87 -4.06
C THR A 161 2.89 -6.46 -4.59
N PRO A 162 1.85 -5.68 -4.96
CA PRO A 162 2.02 -4.30 -5.42
C PRO A 162 2.81 -3.45 -4.43
N ALA A 163 3.84 -2.72 -4.91
CA ALA A 163 4.74 -1.92 -4.09
C ALA A 163 4.10 -0.56 -3.72
N SER A 164 2.94 -0.58 -3.07
CA SER A 164 2.17 0.61 -2.72
C SER A 164 2.63 1.33 -1.44
N LYS A 165 3.67 0.82 -0.78
CA LYS A 165 4.22 1.39 0.47
C LYS A 165 5.51 2.17 0.26
N GLN A 166 6.02 2.22 -0.96
CA GLN A 166 7.26 2.90 -1.32
C GLN A 166 7.16 3.41 -2.76
N VAL A 167 6.34 4.44 -2.95
CA VAL A 167 6.11 5.07 -4.26
C VAL A 167 6.81 6.41 -4.26
N ILE A 168 7.75 6.63 -5.18
CA ILE A 168 8.41 7.94 -5.31
C ILE A 168 7.45 8.87 -6.04
N ILE A 169 7.19 10.03 -5.44
CA ILE A 169 6.29 11.05 -5.99
C ILE A 169 6.94 12.43 -6.01
N GLU A 170 6.48 13.26 -6.94
CA GLU A 170 6.61 14.71 -6.90
C GLU A 170 5.25 15.35 -6.61
N ILE A 171 5.26 16.51 -5.96
CA ILE A 171 4.06 17.29 -5.68
C ILE A 171 4.11 18.60 -6.46
N ARG A 172 3.02 18.93 -7.16
CA ARG A 172 2.90 20.18 -7.90
C ARG A 172 1.63 20.93 -7.49
N ASN A 173 1.80 22.20 -7.19
CA ASN A 173 0.69 23.07 -6.80
C ASN A 173 -0.17 23.39 -8.03
N ASN A 174 -1.49 23.24 -7.92
CA ASN A 174 -2.45 23.53 -8.98
C ASN A 174 -2.81 25.03 -9.10
N ASN A 175 -2.27 25.90 -8.23
CA ASN A 175 -2.60 27.33 -8.20
C ASN A 175 -2.05 28.12 -9.39
N PHE A 176 -1.35 27.50 -10.34
CA PHE A 176 -0.77 28.16 -11.55
C PHE A 176 -1.56 27.94 -12.85
N GLN A 177 -2.73 27.29 -12.80
CA GLN A 177 -3.63 27.19 -13.95
C GLN A 177 -4.92 27.98 -13.69
N ARG A 178 -4.80 29.30 -13.69
CA ARG A 178 -5.89 30.24 -13.95
C ARG A 178 -5.52 31.16 -15.09
#